data_19246beb64d476feb43dc2bcacd8cc2c
#
_entry.id   19246beb64d476feb43dc2bcacd8cc2c
#
_cell.length_a   1.000
_cell.length_b   1.000
_cell.length_c   1.000
_cell.angle_alpha   90.00
_cell.angle_beta   90.00
_cell.angle_gamma   90.00
#
_symmetry.space_group_name_H-M   'P 1'
#
loop_
_entity.id
_entity.type
_entity.pdbx_description
1 polymer ?
#
loop_
_entity_poly.entity_id
_entity_poly.type
_entity_poly.pdbx_seq_one_letter_code
_entity_poly.pdbx_strand_id
1 'polypeptide(L)'
;MPVARRDSHIGVSAYALAAACAASGYFTVPISAGALLAFSAAAFFSLKAIFVKLAYLYGVDSVTLLALRMLFALPLLLAAALWSSRNHPHRMTRQDWVAILFLGFAGYYLSSLFDFMGLAYITAGLERLILFLYPTIVALISVFLFKKPIGRTGVAALVLSYIGIALATVHDVRTSGDVHAVLIGGGLVFACTITYAIYIAGSGQVVGRLGATRFGAYATVVAAICVLAQFAFQNPAHALVAQPWQVYMHAGAMAVVSTVLPIFMTSKAIQMIGAAKVSMIGAVGPVATIFFGWLFLGEDISVPQMIGAAFVLTGVILVARRRQPEAQKAQRPPAAGARAAASSAE
;
A
#
# COMPACT_ATOMS: atom_id res chain seq x y z
N MET A 1 4.60 41.50 -39.67
CA MET A 1 4.16 40.10 -39.68
C MET A 1 3.68 39.76 -38.25
N PRO A 2 2.41 39.42 -38.05
CA PRO A 2 1.85 39.23 -36.70
C PRO A 2 2.10 37.83 -36.18
N VAL A 3 2.48 37.76 -34.90
CA VAL A 3 2.62 36.54 -34.12
C VAL A 3 1.24 36.01 -33.79
N ALA A 4 0.94 34.78 -34.20
CA ALA A 4 -0.32 34.11 -33.94
C ALA A 4 -0.39 33.68 -32.44
N ARG A 5 -1.37 34.21 -31.73
CA ARG A 5 -1.86 33.67 -30.45
C ARG A 5 -2.48 32.28 -30.66
N ARG A 6 -1.98 31.29 -30.00
CA ARG A 6 -2.58 29.94 -29.93
C ARG A 6 -3.44 29.88 -28.68
N ASP A 7 -4.73 29.88 -28.88
CA ASP A 7 -5.75 29.92 -27.82
C ASP A 7 -5.79 28.62 -27.02
N SER A 8 -5.96 28.82 -25.73
CA SER A 8 -6.08 27.87 -24.62
C SER A 8 -7.47 27.21 -24.56
N HIS A 9 -7.69 26.10 -25.25
CA HIS A 9 -8.96 25.34 -25.15
C HIS A 9 -8.93 24.15 -24.24
N ILE A 10 -7.85 23.92 -23.45
CA ILE A 10 -7.73 22.76 -22.55
C ILE A 10 -8.24 23.05 -21.12
N GLY A 11 -8.37 24.33 -20.75
CA GLY A 11 -8.77 24.71 -19.37
C GLY A 11 -10.25 24.53 -19.04
N VAL A 12 -11.15 24.50 -20.02
CA VAL A 12 -12.61 24.52 -19.78
C VAL A 12 -13.18 23.15 -19.45
N SER A 13 -12.56 22.07 -19.92
CA SER A 13 -13.06 20.70 -19.70
C SER A 13 -12.86 20.18 -18.28
N ALA A 14 -11.75 20.55 -17.62
CA ALA A 14 -11.45 20.12 -16.25
C ALA A 14 -12.36 20.79 -15.21
N TYR A 15 -12.67 22.08 -15.43
CA TYR A 15 -13.62 22.81 -14.57
C TYR A 15 -15.07 22.33 -14.73
N ALA A 16 -15.46 21.93 -15.93
CA ALA A 16 -16.79 21.40 -16.18
C ALA A 16 -17.01 20.03 -15.53
N LEU A 17 -15.98 19.15 -15.50
CA LEU A 17 -16.05 17.87 -14.77
C LEU A 17 -16.08 18.06 -13.25
N ALA A 18 -15.28 18.98 -12.72
CA ALA A 18 -15.29 19.32 -11.31
C ALA A 18 -16.62 19.94 -10.87
N ALA A 19 -17.22 20.81 -11.69
CA ALA A 19 -18.52 21.41 -11.45
C ALA A 19 -19.68 20.39 -11.55
N ALA A 20 -19.62 19.44 -12.48
CA ALA A 20 -20.61 18.37 -12.60
C ALA A 20 -20.57 17.38 -11.43
N CYS A 21 -19.37 17.09 -10.88
CA CYS A 21 -19.25 16.32 -9.63
C CYS A 21 -19.74 17.11 -8.40
N ALA A 22 -19.62 18.41 -8.36
CA ALA A 22 -20.13 19.25 -7.27
C ALA A 22 -21.66 19.43 -7.31
N ALA A 23 -22.28 19.35 -8.47
CA ALA A 23 -23.73 19.54 -8.67
C ALA A 23 -24.56 18.27 -8.35
N SER A 24 -23.95 17.09 -8.30
CA SER A 24 -24.62 15.87 -7.84
C SER A 24 -24.59 15.79 -6.32
N GLY A 25 -25.53 16.38 -5.62
CA GLY A 25 -25.69 16.56 -4.17
C GLY A 25 -25.35 15.40 -3.21
N TYR A 26 -24.40 14.55 -3.55
CA TYR A 26 -23.92 13.39 -2.79
C TYR A 26 -22.65 13.63 -1.95
N PHE A 27 -22.08 14.84 -1.94
CA PHE A 27 -20.80 15.13 -1.26
C PHE A 27 -20.84 16.31 -0.29
N THR A 28 -21.90 16.41 0.51
CA THR A 28 -21.87 17.21 1.75
C THR A 28 -21.81 16.29 2.97
N VAL A 29 -20.84 15.36 2.98
CA VAL A 29 -20.43 14.73 4.24
C VAL A 29 -19.45 15.72 4.89
N PRO A 30 -19.72 16.25 6.09
CA PRO A 30 -18.69 17.00 6.80
C PRO A 30 -17.46 16.11 6.88
N ILE A 31 -16.31 16.61 6.37
CA ILE A 31 -15.07 15.84 6.37
C ILE A 31 -14.78 15.49 7.82
N SER A 32 -15.12 14.26 8.23
CA SER A 32 -14.88 13.83 9.60
C SER A 32 -13.38 13.79 9.85
N ALA A 33 -12.92 14.11 11.04
CA ALA A 33 -11.49 14.05 11.40
C ALA A 33 -10.90 12.67 11.05
N GLY A 34 -11.68 11.59 11.14
CA GLY A 34 -11.28 10.25 10.71
C GLY A 34 -11.05 10.11 9.19
N ALA A 35 -11.86 10.80 8.37
CA ALA A 35 -11.66 10.79 6.92
C ALA A 35 -10.42 11.60 6.52
N LEU A 36 -10.17 12.73 7.18
CA LEU A 36 -8.96 13.52 6.98
C LEU A 36 -7.69 12.73 7.37
N LEU A 37 -7.71 12.04 8.51
CA LEU A 37 -6.61 11.16 8.93
C LEU A 37 -6.35 10.04 7.94
N ALA A 38 -7.40 9.39 7.41
CA ALA A 38 -7.26 8.34 6.41
C ALA A 38 -6.66 8.85 5.10
N PHE A 39 -7.12 10.01 4.62
CA PHE A 39 -6.59 10.66 3.43
C PHE A 39 -5.12 11.05 3.59
N SER A 40 -4.77 11.71 4.69
CA SER A 40 -3.39 12.10 4.99
C SER A 40 -2.48 10.88 5.13
N ALA A 41 -2.95 9.80 5.76
CA ALA A 41 -2.19 8.55 5.83
C ALA A 41 -1.91 7.96 4.45
N ALA A 42 -2.91 7.95 3.54
CA ALA A 42 -2.74 7.48 2.17
C ALA A 42 -1.74 8.35 1.39
N ALA A 43 -1.81 9.67 1.55
CA ALA A 43 -0.86 10.60 0.94
C ALA A 43 0.57 10.38 1.46
N PHE A 44 0.76 10.20 2.76
CA PHE A 44 2.08 9.94 3.34
C PHE A 44 2.65 8.58 2.92
N PHE A 45 1.82 7.55 2.82
CA PHE A 45 2.26 6.27 2.22
C PHE A 45 2.71 6.44 0.76
N SER A 46 2.06 7.34 0.02
CA SER A 46 2.40 7.59 -1.39
C SER A 46 3.76 8.25 -1.56
N LEU A 47 4.24 9.01 -0.57
CA LEU A 47 5.58 9.62 -0.58
C LEU A 47 6.72 8.60 -0.47
N LYS A 48 6.46 7.33 -0.09
CA LYS A 48 7.51 6.31 0.03
C LYS A 48 8.30 6.16 -1.27
N ALA A 49 7.62 5.93 -2.38
CA ALA A 49 8.26 5.74 -3.68
C ALA A 49 9.04 6.98 -4.12
N ILE A 50 8.54 8.17 -3.80
CA ILE A 50 9.20 9.44 -4.10
C ILE A 50 10.53 9.56 -3.35
N PHE A 51 10.54 9.32 -2.03
CA PHE A 51 11.77 9.36 -1.24
C PHE A 51 12.80 8.31 -1.69
N VAL A 52 12.35 7.11 -2.09
CA VAL A 52 13.23 6.07 -2.63
C VAL A 52 13.90 6.58 -3.90
N LYS A 53 13.14 7.09 -4.87
CA LYS A 53 13.69 7.59 -6.14
C LYS A 53 14.59 8.82 -5.93
N LEU A 54 14.23 9.74 -5.03
CA LEU A 54 15.10 10.86 -4.69
C LEU A 54 16.42 10.41 -4.05
N ALA A 55 16.40 9.38 -3.20
CA ALA A 55 17.63 8.82 -2.64
C ALA A 55 18.51 8.17 -3.70
N TYR A 56 17.91 7.49 -4.70
CA TYR A 56 18.67 6.86 -5.80
C TYR A 56 19.42 7.86 -6.68
N LEU A 57 19.01 9.13 -6.75
CA LEU A 57 19.75 10.18 -7.43
C LEU A 57 21.17 10.39 -6.85
N TYR A 58 21.40 9.97 -5.61
CA TYR A 58 22.70 10.06 -4.93
C TYR A 58 23.51 8.76 -5.02
N GLY A 59 23.10 7.79 -5.85
CA GLY A 59 23.84 6.56 -6.14
C GLY A 59 23.79 5.49 -5.05
N VAL A 60 22.90 5.61 -4.06
CA VAL A 60 22.72 4.57 -3.04
C VAL A 60 22.03 3.34 -3.64
N ASP A 61 22.50 2.13 -3.28
CA ASP A 61 21.86 0.88 -3.67
C ASP A 61 20.60 0.58 -2.84
N SER A 62 19.73 -0.30 -3.39
CA SER A 62 18.43 -0.63 -2.80
C SER A 62 18.55 -1.25 -1.41
N VAL A 63 19.56 -2.09 -1.17
CA VAL A 63 19.74 -2.80 0.11
C VAL A 63 20.25 -1.84 1.19
N THR A 64 21.21 -0.98 0.86
CA THR A 64 21.72 0.05 1.77
C THR A 64 20.62 1.05 2.15
N LEU A 65 19.84 1.53 1.18
CA LEU A 65 18.74 2.44 1.46
C LEU A 65 17.66 1.79 2.34
N LEU A 66 17.31 0.54 2.05
CA LEU A 66 16.34 -0.22 2.85
C LEU A 66 16.87 -0.46 4.27
N ALA A 67 18.17 -0.77 4.43
CA ALA A 67 18.81 -0.95 5.73
C ALA A 67 18.78 0.35 6.56
N LEU A 68 19.14 1.49 5.98
CA LEU A 68 19.05 2.80 6.63
C LEU A 68 17.62 3.12 7.07
N ARG A 69 16.63 2.93 6.18
CA ARG A 69 15.22 3.11 6.53
C ARG A 69 14.81 2.25 7.71
N MET A 70 15.20 0.96 7.72
CA MET A 70 14.85 0.05 8.81
C MET A 70 15.58 0.42 10.10
N LEU A 71 16.83 0.86 10.04
CA LEU A 71 17.59 1.33 11.20
C LEU A 71 16.92 2.55 11.88
N PHE A 72 16.45 3.52 11.09
CA PHE A 72 15.71 4.66 11.62
C PHE A 72 14.31 4.31 12.12
N ALA A 73 13.63 3.35 11.48
CA ALA A 73 12.29 2.93 11.89
C ALA A 73 12.31 2.01 13.14
N LEU A 74 13.38 1.22 13.32
CA LEU A 74 13.47 0.17 14.34
C LEU A 74 13.22 0.68 15.78
N PRO A 75 13.84 1.76 16.27
CA PRO A 75 13.59 2.25 17.63
C PRO A 75 12.15 2.66 17.85
N LEU A 76 11.51 3.29 16.86
CA LEU A 76 10.12 3.72 16.93
C LEU A 76 9.16 2.51 16.91
N LEU A 77 9.47 1.50 16.10
CA LEU A 77 8.68 0.28 16.00
C LEU A 77 8.84 -0.60 17.25
N LEU A 78 10.04 -0.68 17.82
CA LEU A 78 10.26 -1.36 19.10
C LEU A 78 9.50 -0.67 20.22
N ALA A 79 9.54 0.64 20.31
CA ALA A 79 8.76 1.40 21.28
C ALA A 79 7.25 1.12 21.13
N ALA A 80 6.74 1.12 19.89
CA ALA A 80 5.35 0.81 19.59
C ALA A 80 4.98 -0.64 19.95
N ALA A 81 5.87 -1.62 19.68
CA ALA A 81 5.69 -3.02 20.02
C ALA A 81 5.62 -3.24 21.54
N LEU A 82 6.55 -2.63 22.28
CA LEU A 82 6.61 -2.71 23.73
C LEU A 82 5.39 -2.04 24.38
N TRP A 83 5.02 -0.85 23.93
CA TRP A 83 3.84 -0.15 24.43
C TRP A 83 2.54 -0.93 24.17
N SER A 84 2.36 -1.43 22.95
CA SER A 84 1.20 -2.25 22.61
C SER A 84 1.14 -3.56 23.39
N SER A 85 2.29 -4.15 23.71
CA SER A 85 2.36 -5.38 24.49
C SER A 85 1.97 -5.20 25.97
N ARG A 86 2.24 -4.02 26.55
CA ARG A 86 1.83 -3.68 27.92
C ARG A 86 0.31 -3.58 28.05
N ASN A 87 -0.36 -3.14 27.00
CA ASN A 87 -1.81 -2.90 27.00
C ASN A 87 -2.64 -4.14 26.61
N HIS A 88 -2.00 -5.25 26.21
CA HIS A 88 -2.66 -6.48 25.82
C HIS A 88 -2.08 -7.68 26.58
N PRO A 89 -2.79 -8.20 27.62
CA PRO A 89 -2.28 -9.28 28.49
C PRO A 89 -2.24 -10.65 27.79
N HIS A 90 -2.69 -10.78 26.55
CA HIS A 90 -2.69 -12.07 25.87
C HIS A 90 -1.26 -12.60 25.66
N ARG A 91 -0.97 -13.78 26.21
CA ARG A 91 0.31 -14.47 26.02
C ARG A 91 0.41 -14.97 24.59
N MET A 92 1.54 -14.66 23.93
CA MET A 92 1.81 -15.11 22.56
C MET A 92 2.07 -16.61 22.55
N THR A 93 1.34 -17.32 21.70
CA THR A 93 1.53 -18.76 21.51
C THR A 93 2.70 -19.03 20.55
N ARG A 94 3.21 -20.26 20.51
CA ARG A 94 4.23 -20.66 19.54
C ARG A 94 3.75 -20.46 18.09
N GLN A 95 2.47 -20.70 17.84
CA GLN A 95 1.86 -20.47 16.51
C GLN A 95 1.85 -18.99 16.12
N ASP A 96 1.62 -18.07 17.07
CA ASP A 96 1.66 -16.65 16.83
C ASP A 96 3.07 -16.19 16.44
N TRP A 97 4.11 -16.70 17.10
CA TRP A 97 5.50 -16.43 16.75
C TRP A 97 5.87 -16.94 15.37
N VAL A 98 5.50 -18.18 15.02
CA VAL A 98 5.74 -18.74 13.67
C VAL A 98 5.04 -17.89 12.61
N ALA A 99 3.79 -17.47 12.86
CA ALA A 99 3.06 -16.62 11.95
C ALA A 99 3.72 -15.22 11.78
N ILE A 100 4.18 -14.61 12.90
CA ILE A 100 4.90 -13.32 12.87
C ILE A 100 6.20 -13.44 12.07
N LEU A 101 6.99 -14.50 12.32
CA LEU A 101 8.26 -14.72 11.62
C LEU A 101 8.02 -14.92 10.11
N PHE A 102 7.11 -15.82 9.73
CA PHE A 102 6.82 -16.11 8.34
C PHE A 102 6.23 -14.91 7.60
N LEU A 103 5.20 -14.27 8.20
CA LEU A 103 4.53 -13.15 7.57
C LEU A 103 5.38 -11.87 7.61
N GLY A 104 6.19 -11.68 8.63
CA GLY A 104 7.17 -10.58 8.69
C GLY A 104 8.26 -10.74 7.64
N PHE A 105 8.76 -11.96 7.45
CA PHE A 105 9.72 -12.27 6.39
C PHE A 105 9.10 -12.07 5.00
N ALA A 106 7.97 -12.72 4.70
CA ALA A 106 7.36 -12.66 3.38
C ALA A 106 6.76 -11.26 3.09
N GLY A 107 5.99 -10.70 4.03
CA GLY A 107 5.16 -9.52 3.79
C GLY A 107 5.84 -8.18 4.00
N TYR A 108 6.85 -8.10 4.84
CA TYR A 108 7.59 -6.86 5.06
C TYR A 108 9.01 -6.91 4.52
N TYR A 109 9.77 -7.99 4.75
CA TYR A 109 11.15 -8.06 4.25
C TYR A 109 11.18 -8.27 2.74
N LEU A 110 10.70 -9.42 2.21
CA LEU A 110 10.74 -9.70 0.77
C LEU A 110 9.94 -8.68 -0.04
N SER A 111 8.78 -8.29 0.44
CA SER A 111 7.96 -7.28 -0.19
C SER A 111 8.71 -5.95 -0.31
N SER A 112 9.31 -5.44 0.78
CA SER A 112 10.08 -4.20 0.73
C SER A 112 11.33 -4.30 -0.13
N LEU A 113 12.02 -5.44 -0.12
CA LEU A 113 13.21 -5.67 -0.93
C LEU A 113 12.86 -5.61 -2.43
N PHE A 114 11.87 -6.36 -2.87
CA PHE A 114 11.43 -6.37 -4.27
C PHE A 114 10.90 -5.01 -4.73
N ASP A 115 10.20 -4.30 -3.86
CA ASP A 115 9.68 -2.97 -4.11
C ASP A 115 10.81 -1.95 -4.35
N PHE A 116 11.81 -1.92 -3.45
CA PHE A 116 12.97 -1.02 -3.60
C PHE A 116 13.81 -1.36 -4.82
N MET A 117 14.07 -2.65 -5.07
CA MET A 117 14.77 -3.08 -6.29
C MET A 117 13.98 -2.70 -7.55
N GLY A 118 12.66 -2.87 -7.55
CA GLY A 118 11.81 -2.54 -8.69
C GLY A 118 11.77 -1.04 -8.99
N LEU A 119 11.72 -0.19 -7.96
CA LEU A 119 11.73 1.27 -8.11
C LEU A 119 13.02 1.83 -8.74
N ALA A 120 14.09 1.05 -8.80
CA ALA A 120 15.29 1.43 -9.55
C ALA A 120 15.08 1.46 -11.07
N TYR A 121 14.06 0.73 -11.58
CA TYR A 121 13.85 0.51 -13.02
C TYR A 121 12.58 1.15 -13.58
N ILE A 122 11.56 1.39 -12.76
CA ILE A 122 10.25 1.91 -13.19
C ILE A 122 9.89 3.21 -12.49
N THR A 123 8.88 3.91 -13.02
CA THR A 123 8.35 5.14 -12.39
C THR A 123 7.63 4.85 -11.07
N ALA A 124 7.55 5.85 -10.20
CA ALA A 124 6.80 5.76 -8.95
C ALA A 124 5.29 5.53 -9.24
N GLY A 125 4.79 6.10 -10.34
CA GLY A 125 3.41 5.90 -10.78
C GLY A 125 3.11 4.45 -11.16
N LEU A 126 3.96 3.81 -11.96
CA LEU A 126 3.79 2.40 -12.36
C LEU A 126 3.95 1.45 -11.16
N GLU A 127 4.97 1.66 -10.30
CA GLU A 127 5.13 0.90 -9.05
C GLU A 127 3.81 0.87 -8.27
N ARG A 128 3.21 2.03 -8.07
CA ARG A 128 2.01 2.15 -7.25
C ARG A 128 0.81 1.46 -7.87
N LEU A 129 0.66 1.51 -9.19
CA LEU A 129 -0.42 0.81 -9.90
C LEU A 129 -0.29 -0.71 -9.78
N ILE A 130 0.92 -1.26 -9.96
CA ILE A 130 1.19 -2.70 -9.81
C ILE A 130 0.95 -3.12 -8.36
N LEU A 131 1.45 -2.36 -7.39
CA LEU A 131 1.26 -2.67 -5.98
C LEU A 131 -0.23 -2.70 -5.58
N PHE A 132 -1.05 -1.84 -6.19
CA PHE A 132 -2.50 -1.80 -5.95
C PHE A 132 -3.27 -3.02 -6.48
N LEU A 133 -2.61 -3.98 -7.14
CA LEU A 133 -3.19 -5.30 -7.42
C LEU A 133 -3.33 -6.19 -6.20
N TYR A 134 -2.71 -5.86 -5.04
CA TYR A 134 -2.74 -6.75 -3.88
C TYR A 134 -4.16 -7.19 -3.47
N PRO A 135 -5.25 -6.39 -3.55
CA PRO A 135 -6.58 -6.86 -3.16
C PRO A 135 -7.14 -7.92 -4.12
N THR A 136 -6.79 -7.83 -5.41
CA THR A 136 -7.20 -8.82 -6.41
C THR A 136 -6.42 -10.12 -6.23
N ILE A 137 -5.12 -10.05 -5.91
CA ILE A 137 -4.30 -11.21 -5.58
C ILE A 137 -4.77 -11.87 -4.27
N VAL A 138 -5.09 -11.08 -3.24
CA VAL A 138 -5.69 -11.61 -1.99
C VAL A 138 -7.03 -12.31 -2.28
N ALA A 139 -7.83 -11.79 -3.22
CA ALA A 139 -9.07 -12.47 -3.64
C ALA A 139 -8.76 -13.80 -4.32
N LEU A 140 -7.76 -13.86 -5.22
CA LEU A 140 -7.29 -15.11 -5.86
C LEU A 140 -6.78 -16.11 -4.84
N ILE A 141 -5.90 -15.70 -3.92
CA ILE A 141 -5.41 -16.55 -2.83
C ILE A 141 -6.59 -17.13 -2.03
N SER A 142 -7.62 -16.30 -1.74
CA SER A 142 -8.81 -16.74 -1.01
C SER A 142 -9.61 -17.82 -1.77
N VAL A 143 -9.61 -17.79 -3.10
CA VAL A 143 -10.24 -18.86 -3.90
C VAL A 143 -9.50 -20.17 -3.77
N PHE A 144 -8.16 -20.12 -3.89
CA PHE A 144 -7.35 -21.33 -3.82
C PHE A 144 -7.34 -21.95 -2.41
N LEU A 145 -7.20 -21.12 -1.35
CA LEU A 145 -7.15 -21.61 0.04
C LEU A 145 -8.53 -21.95 0.60
N PHE A 146 -9.56 -21.16 0.31
CA PHE A 146 -10.89 -21.31 0.92
C PHE A 146 -11.95 -21.87 -0.06
N LYS A 147 -11.55 -22.23 -1.29
CA LYS A 147 -12.42 -22.79 -2.35
C LYS A 147 -13.66 -21.93 -2.64
N LYS A 148 -13.58 -20.61 -2.39
CA LYS A 148 -14.68 -19.67 -2.66
C LYS A 148 -14.62 -19.21 -4.10
N PRO A 149 -15.65 -19.45 -4.96
CA PRO A 149 -15.60 -19.10 -6.38
C PRO A 149 -15.51 -17.58 -6.58
N ILE A 150 -14.66 -17.18 -7.53
CA ILE A 150 -14.64 -15.79 -8.01
C ILE A 150 -15.90 -15.59 -8.86
N GLY A 151 -16.83 -14.73 -8.42
CA GLY A 151 -17.98 -14.37 -9.24
C GLY A 151 -17.58 -13.46 -10.41
N ARG A 152 -18.49 -13.28 -11.37
CA ARG A 152 -18.29 -12.47 -12.59
C ARG A 152 -17.69 -11.08 -12.31
N THR A 153 -18.14 -10.40 -11.24
CA THR A 153 -17.59 -9.10 -10.81
C THR A 153 -16.11 -9.15 -10.44
N GLY A 154 -15.67 -10.26 -9.79
CA GLY A 154 -14.27 -10.44 -9.45
C GLY A 154 -13.40 -10.67 -10.69
N VAL A 155 -13.89 -11.42 -11.66
CA VAL A 155 -13.21 -11.62 -12.95
C VAL A 155 -13.11 -10.30 -13.72
N ALA A 156 -14.20 -9.53 -13.80
CA ALA A 156 -14.20 -8.22 -14.43
C ALA A 156 -13.20 -7.26 -13.76
N ALA A 157 -13.13 -7.26 -12.43
CA ALA A 157 -12.16 -6.46 -11.68
C ALA A 157 -10.71 -6.84 -12.01
N LEU A 158 -10.40 -8.15 -12.10
CA LEU A 158 -9.09 -8.64 -12.51
C LEU A 158 -8.73 -8.13 -13.92
N VAL A 159 -9.58 -8.41 -14.89
CA VAL A 159 -9.36 -8.00 -16.30
C VAL A 159 -9.12 -6.50 -16.40
N LEU A 160 -9.95 -5.70 -15.72
CA LEU A 160 -9.84 -4.24 -15.75
C LEU A 160 -8.52 -3.76 -15.13
N SER A 161 -8.11 -4.34 -13.99
CA SER A 161 -6.85 -4.00 -13.33
C SER A 161 -5.63 -4.36 -14.19
N TYR A 162 -5.62 -5.52 -14.83
CA TYR A 162 -4.51 -5.93 -15.70
C TYR A 162 -4.42 -5.09 -16.97
N ILE A 163 -5.54 -4.72 -17.58
CA ILE A 163 -5.56 -3.78 -18.71
C ILE A 163 -4.99 -2.43 -18.27
N GLY A 164 -5.39 -1.95 -17.10
CA GLY A 164 -4.89 -0.67 -16.57
C GLY A 164 -3.38 -0.67 -16.37
N ILE A 165 -2.80 -1.76 -15.85
CA ILE A 165 -1.35 -1.89 -15.69
C ILE A 165 -0.65 -1.99 -17.05
N ALA A 166 -1.19 -2.75 -18.00
CA ALA A 166 -0.61 -2.85 -19.33
C ALA A 166 -0.50 -1.46 -20.01
N LEU A 167 -1.54 -0.63 -19.87
CA LEU A 167 -1.53 0.76 -20.39
C LEU A 167 -0.45 1.61 -19.70
N ALA A 168 -0.32 1.51 -18.38
CA ALA A 168 0.71 2.24 -17.63
C ALA A 168 2.13 1.75 -17.99
N THR A 169 2.31 0.44 -18.17
CA THR A 169 3.59 -0.15 -18.60
C THR A 169 4.02 0.34 -19.98
N VAL A 170 3.08 0.43 -20.93
CA VAL A 170 3.36 1.02 -22.28
C VAL A 170 3.87 2.44 -22.16
N HIS A 171 3.33 3.22 -21.23
CA HIS A 171 3.82 4.57 -20.98
C HIS A 171 5.27 4.56 -20.48
N ASP A 172 5.56 3.77 -19.44
CA ASP A 172 6.91 3.67 -18.86
C ASP A 172 7.94 3.21 -19.89
N VAL A 173 7.59 2.22 -20.74
CA VAL A 173 8.45 1.75 -21.83
C VAL A 173 8.76 2.86 -22.82
N ARG A 174 7.75 3.66 -23.19
CA ARG A 174 7.95 4.78 -24.12
C ARG A 174 8.82 5.89 -23.53
N THR A 175 8.70 6.13 -22.23
CA THR A 175 9.43 7.20 -21.53
C THR A 175 10.87 6.79 -21.23
N SER A 176 11.10 5.55 -20.78
CA SER A 176 12.43 5.05 -20.46
C SER A 176 13.24 4.62 -21.69
N GLY A 177 12.57 4.19 -22.76
CA GLY A 177 13.21 3.61 -23.95
C GLY A 177 13.77 2.20 -23.74
N ASP A 178 13.72 1.65 -22.52
CA ASP A 178 14.27 0.33 -22.14
C ASP A 178 13.17 -0.62 -21.67
N VAL A 179 12.67 -1.42 -22.61
CA VAL A 179 11.65 -2.45 -22.35
C VAL A 179 12.11 -3.48 -21.31
N HIS A 180 13.39 -3.87 -21.37
CA HIS A 180 13.93 -4.90 -20.49
C HIS A 180 14.00 -4.41 -19.03
N ALA A 181 14.46 -3.19 -18.81
CA ALA A 181 14.46 -2.56 -17.48
C ALA A 181 13.05 -2.46 -16.92
N VAL A 182 12.07 -1.99 -17.71
CA VAL A 182 10.67 -1.87 -17.26
C VAL A 182 10.05 -3.23 -16.93
N LEU A 183 10.35 -4.28 -17.69
CA LEU A 183 9.87 -5.63 -17.40
C LEU A 183 10.49 -6.21 -16.12
N ILE A 184 11.79 -6.00 -15.90
CA ILE A 184 12.46 -6.42 -14.65
C ILE A 184 11.86 -5.68 -13.46
N GLY A 185 11.77 -4.34 -13.53
CA GLY A 185 11.23 -3.53 -12.45
C GLY A 185 9.76 -3.85 -12.16
N GLY A 186 8.95 -3.96 -13.20
CA GLY A 186 7.54 -4.37 -13.10
C GLY A 186 7.37 -5.76 -12.51
N GLY A 187 8.21 -6.72 -12.92
CA GLY A 187 8.23 -8.09 -12.39
C GLY A 187 8.60 -8.14 -10.90
N LEU A 188 9.59 -7.35 -10.48
CA LEU A 188 9.97 -7.22 -9.07
C LEU A 188 8.85 -6.63 -8.23
N VAL A 189 8.19 -5.55 -8.68
CA VAL A 189 7.06 -4.96 -7.97
C VAL A 189 5.84 -5.89 -7.98
N PHE A 190 5.65 -6.69 -9.02
CA PHE A 190 4.61 -7.71 -9.03
C PHE A 190 4.90 -8.83 -8.02
N ALA A 191 6.16 -9.27 -7.88
CA ALA A 191 6.59 -10.20 -6.83
C ALA A 191 6.38 -9.59 -5.42
N CYS A 192 6.70 -8.31 -5.26
CA CYS A 192 6.35 -7.54 -4.04
C CYS A 192 4.85 -7.63 -3.74
N THR A 193 4.02 -7.41 -4.75
CA THR A 193 2.56 -7.44 -4.60
C THR A 193 2.04 -8.81 -4.18
N ILE A 194 2.61 -9.89 -4.71
CA ILE A 194 2.26 -11.27 -4.32
C ILE A 194 2.65 -11.53 -2.85
N THR A 195 3.89 -11.21 -2.46
CA THR A 195 4.38 -11.43 -1.09
C THR A 195 3.59 -10.60 -0.07
N TYR A 196 3.23 -9.37 -0.43
CA TYR A 196 2.37 -8.51 0.38
C TYR A 196 0.93 -9.05 0.47
N ALA A 197 0.39 -9.60 -0.62
CA ALA A 197 -0.94 -10.23 -0.63
C ALA A 197 -0.99 -11.48 0.27
N ILE A 198 0.07 -12.29 0.30
CA ILE A 198 0.22 -13.44 1.22
C ILE A 198 0.19 -12.94 2.67
N TYR A 199 0.93 -11.88 2.98
CA TYR A 199 0.90 -11.25 4.29
C TYR A 199 -0.51 -10.79 4.69
N ILE A 200 -1.20 -10.06 3.83
CA ILE A 200 -2.57 -9.58 4.10
C ILE A 200 -3.54 -10.76 4.30
N ALA A 201 -3.45 -11.79 3.46
CA ALA A 201 -4.32 -12.97 3.58
C ALA A 201 -4.05 -13.76 4.88
N GLY A 202 -2.77 -13.93 5.24
CA GLY A 202 -2.36 -14.67 6.42
C GLY A 202 -2.52 -13.90 7.73
N SER A 203 -2.41 -12.56 7.70
CA SER A 203 -2.47 -11.73 8.91
C SER A 203 -3.85 -11.71 9.58
N GLY A 204 -4.93 -11.95 8.83
CA GLY A 204 -6.30 -11.75 9.32
C GLY A 204 -6.64 -12.54 10.60
N GLN A 205 -6.18 -13.78 10.72
CA GLN A 205 -6.42 -14.62 11.89
C GLN A 205 -5.55 -14.20 13.09
N VAL A 206 -4.31 -13.83 12.85
CA VAL A 206 -3.34 -13.44 13.89
C VAL A 206 -3.70 -12.06 14.45
N VAL A 207 -4.06 -11.12 13.58
CA VAL A 207 -4.50 -9.75 13.94
C VAL A 207 -5.74 -9.79 14.83
N GLY A 208 -6.68 -10.71 14.58
CA GLY A 208 -7.87 -10.88 15.43
C GLY A 208 -7.53 -11.23 16.90
N ARG A 209 -6.42 -11.93 17.14
CA ARG A 209 -5.97 -12.33 18.50
C ARG A 209 -5.01 -11.34 19.15
N LEU A 210 -4.03 -10.85 18.38
CA LEU A 210 -2.93 -10.02 18.89
C LEU A 210 -3.17 -8.52 18.78
N GLY A 211 -4.14 -8.12 17.96
CA GLY A 211 -4.33 -6.74 17.54
C GLY A 211 -3.39 -6.32 16.41
N ALA A 212 -3.86 -5.41 15.55
CA ALA A 212 -3.12 -5.00 14.34
C ALA A 212 -1.79 -4.29 14.66
N THR A 213 -1.78 -3.43 15.67
CA THR A 213 -0.59 -2.66 16.07
C THR A 213 0.53 -3.58 16.57
N ARG A 214 0.19 -4.52 17.46
CA ARG A 214 1.17 -5.45 18.05
C ARG A 214 1.75 -6.39 16.99
N PHE A 215 0.87 -7.01 16.19
CA PHE A 215 1.29 -7.89 15.11
C PHE A 215 2.16 -7.16 14.07
N GLY A 216 1.71 -6.00 13.60
CA GLY A 216 2.43 -5.20 12.61
C GLY A 216 3.81 -4.74 13.11
N ALA A 217 3.90 -4.30 14.37
CA ALA A 217 5.17 -3.88 14.96
C ALA A 217 6.18 -5.05 15.04
N TYR A 218 5.77 -6.23 15.54
CA TYR A 218 6.66 -7.40 15.58
C TYR A 218 7.04 -7.90 14.20
N ALA A 219 6.10 -7.95 13.25
CA ALA A 219 6.39 -8.36 11.88
C ALA A 219 7.39 -7.42 11.20
N THR A 220 7.30 -6.11 11.47
CA THR A 220 8.26 -5.13 10.92
C THR A 220 9.63 -5.21 11.61
N VAL A 221 9.68 -5.54 12.90
CA VAL A 221 10.96 -5.84 13.61
C VAL A 221 11.65 -7.05 12.99
N VAL A 222 10.91 -8.13 12.69
CA VAL A 222 11.44 -9.29 11.97
C VAL A 222 12.02 -8.88 10.61
N ALA A 223 11.30 -8.07 9.85
CA ALA A 223 11.78 -7.57 8.57
C ALA A 223 13.05 -6.73 8.73
N ALA A 224 13.11 -5.85 9.74
CA ALA A 224 14.29 -5.03 10.01
C ALA A 224 15.52 -5.89 10.31
N ILE A 225 15.36 -6.94 11.11
CA ILE A 225 16.44 -7.91 11.39
C ILE A 225 16.90 -8.60 10.10
N CYS A 226 15.96 -9.06 9.26
CA CYS A 226 16.30 -9.71 7.99
C CYS A 226 17.04 -8.77 7.02
N VAL A 227 16.58 -7.52 6.91
CA VAL A 227 17.22 -6.50 6.06
C VAL A 227 18.64 -6.19 6.56
N LEU A 228 18.82 -5.99 7.85
CA LEU A 228 20.12 -5.70 8.44
C LEU A 228 21.07 -6.89 8.32
N ALA A 229 20.57 -8.12 8.48
CA ALA A 229 21.35 -9.32 8.24
C ALA A 229 21.77 -9.43 6.76
N GLN A 230 20.83 -9.23 5.81
CA GLN A 230 21.17 -9.20 4.38
C GLN A 230 22.22 -8.15 4.07
N PHE A 231 22.06 -6.94 4.59
CA PHE A 231 23.02 -5.87 4.42
C PHE A 231 24.43 -6.28 4.92
N ALA A 232 24.51 -6.86 6.11
CA ALA A 232 25.78 -7.29 6.71
C ALA A 232 26.49 -8.40 5.90
N PHE A 233 25.74 -9.21 5.13
CA PHE A 233 26.32 -10.22 4.23
C PHE A 233 26.72 -9.69 2.86
N GLN A 234 26.03 -8.68 2.35
CA GLN A 234 26.21 -8.20 0.96
C GLN A 234 27.07 -6.94 0.88
N ASN A 235 27.01 -6.08 1.87
CA ASN A 235 27.63 -4.76 1.85
C ASN A 235 28.60 -4.57 3.02
N PRO A 236 29.72 -3.86 2.82
CA PRO A 236 30.63 -3.54 3.91
C PRO A 236 29.99 -2.56 4.91
N ALA A 237 30.27 -2.74 6.18
CA ALA A 237 29.65 -1.92 7.25
C ALA A 237 29.83 -0.40 7.06
N HIS A 238 30.94 0.04 6.44
CA HIS A 238 31.16 1.45 6.17
C HIS A 238 30.17 2.05 5.18
N ALA A 239 29.50 1.24 4.32
CA ALA A 239 28.48 1.72 3.40
C ALA A 239 27.28 2.36 4.12
N LEU A 240 27.00 2.01 5.38
CA LEU A 240 25.95 2.67 6.18
C LEU A 240 26.33 4.09 6.62
N VAL A 241 27.61 4.40 6.75
CA VAL A 241 28.10 5.69 7.28
C VAL A 241 28.76 6.57 6.21
N ALA A 242 29.02 6.01 5.04
CA ALA A 242 29.69 6.71 3.93
C ALA A 242 28.72 7.33 2.90
N GLN A 243 27.43 7.36 3.20
CA GLN A 243 26.43 7.92 2.29
C GLN A 243 26.38 9.47 2.39
N PRO A 244 26.02 10.16 1.31
CA PRO A 244 25.70 11.59 1.37
C PRO A 244 24.58 11.87 2.37
N TRP A 245 24.64 13.03 3.04
CA TRP A 245 23.67 13.40 4.08
C TRP A 245 22.20 13.40 3.58
N GLN A 246 21.99 13.65 2.28
CA GLN A 246 20.68 13.61 1.63
C GLN A 246 20.06 12.21 1.70
N VAL A 247 20.87 11.16 1.56
CA VAL A 247 20.40 9.77 1.67
C VAL A 247 19.87 9.48 3.07
N TYR A 248 20.57 9.94 4.12
CA TYR A 248 20.10 9.80 5.50
C TYR A 248 18.80 10.58 5.74
N MET A 249 18.70 11.79 5.18
CA MET A 249 17.49 12.60 5.26
C MET A 249 16.30 11.88 4.61
N HIS A 250 16.46 11.34 3.40
CA HIS A 250 15.39 10.60 2.71
C HIS A 250 15.04 9.30 3.44
N ALA A 251 16.03 8.55 3.94
CA ALA A 251 15.81 7.33 4.71
C ALA A 251 15.06 7.61 6.03
N GLY A 252 15.44 8.68 6.75
CA GLY A 252 14.77 9.14 7.96
C GLY A 252 13.34 9.63 7.68
N ALA A 253 13.15 10.40 6.62
CA ALA A 253 11.84 10.84 6.18
C ALA A 253 10.94 9.64 5.82
N MET A 254 11.46 8.63 5.10
CA MET A 254 10.74 7.39 4.83
C MET A 254 10.34 6.66 6.12
N ALA A 255 11.25 6.56 7.08
CA ALA A 255 10.98 5.87 8.35
C ALA A 255 9.85 6.55 9.12
N VAL A 256 9.86 7.87 9.20
CA VAL A 256 8.86 8.63 9.97
C VAL A 256 7.61 8.90 9.15
N VAL A 257 7.76 9.60 8.01
CA VAL A 257 6.63 10.14 7.24
C VAL A 257 5.88 9.05 6.47
N SER A 258 6.60 8.09 5.86
CA SER A 258 5.93 7.07 5.02
C SER A 258 5.78 5.71 5.70
N THR A 259 6.25 5.54 6.95
CA THR A 259 6.12 4.25 7.65
C THR A 259 5.41 4.43 8.98
N VAL A 260 6.02 5.08 9.96
CA VAL A 260 5.49 5.13 11.33
C VAL A 260 4.22 5.98 11.40
N LEU A 261 4.27 7.21 10.92
CA LEU A 261 3.15 8.15 11.00
C LEU A 261 1.88 7.64 10.33
N PRO A 262 1.91 7.13 9.07
CA PRO A 262 0.71 6.59 8.43
C PRO A 262 0.12 5.37 9.13
N ILE A 263 0.93 4.52 9.77
CA ILE A 263 0.44 3.37 10.54
C ILE A 263 -0.44 3.84 11.70
N PHE A 264 0.00 4.83 12.48
CA PHE A 264 -0.78 5.38 13.58
C PHE A 264 -2.02 6.12 13.09
N MET A 265 -1.88 6.94 12.04
CA MET A 265 -3.01 7.68 11.45
C MET A 265 -4.08 6.73 10.90
N THR A 266 -3.67 5.68 10.18
CA THR A 266 -4.59 4.66 9.66
C THR A 266 -5.28 3.91 10.79
N SER A 267 -4.53 3.51 11.82
CA SER A 267 -5.10 2.82 13.00
C SER A 267 -6.13 3.68 13.71
N LYS A 268 -5.85 4.98 13.89
CA LYS A 268 -6.78 5.93 14.50
C LYS A 268 -7.99 6.19 13.60
N ALA A 269 -7.79 6.35 12.31
CA ALA A 269 -8.88 6.50 11.33
C ALA A 269 -9.82 5.29 11.35
N ILE A 270 -9.28 4.05 11.40
CA ILE A 270 -10.07 2.82 11.50
C ILE A 270 -10.94 2.82 12.76
N GLN A 271 -10.42 3.27 13.91
CA GLN A 271 -11.18 3.39 15.14
C GLN A 271 -12.33 4.40 15.02
N MET A 272 -12.14 5.49 14.26
CA MET A 272 -13.12 6.58 14.13
C MET A 272 -14.19 6.31 13.08
N ILE A 273 -13.84 5.78 11.91
CA ILE A 273 -14.75 5.66 10.77
C ILE A 273 -14.90 4.24 10.22
N GLY A 274 -14.17 3.28 10.80
CA GLY A 274 -14.19 1.86 10.40
C GLY A 274 -13.27 1.53 9.23
N ALA A 275 -12.79 0.28 9.20
CA ALA A 275 -11.81 -0.20 8.22
C ALA A 275 -12.29 -0.08 6.76
N ALA A 276 -13.58 -0.30 6.50
CA ALA A 276 -14.15 -0.25 5.15
C ALA A 276 -14.03 1.16 4.53
N LYS A 277 -14.37 2.20 5.30
CA LYS A 277 -14.27 3.60 4.84
C LYS A 277 -12.81 4.02 4.66
N VAL A 278 -11.93 3.65 5.59
CA VAL A 278 -10.49 3.92 5.50
C VAL A 278 -9.88 3.27 4.25
N SER A 279 -10.24 2.02 3.95
CA SER A 279 -9.78 1.34 2.73
C SER A 279 -10.25 2.02 1.45
N MET A 280 -11.50 2.52 1.42
CA MET A 280 -12.01 3.27 0.26
C MET A 280 -11.27 4.60 0.07
N ILE A 281 -10.99 5.33 1.15
CA ILE A 281 -10.21 6.58 1.11
C ILE A 281 -8.76 6.28 0.68
N GLY A 282 -8.18 5.17 1.15
CA GLY A 282 -6.86 4.71 0.77
C GLY A 282 -6.67 4.45 -0.73
N ALA A 283 -7.77 4.22 -1.47
CA ALA A 283 -7.74 4.10 -2.92
C ALA A 283 -7.26 5.37 -3.66
N VAL A 284 -7.17 6.50 -2.99
CA VAL A 284 -6.54 7.73 -3.51
C VAL A 284 -5.01 7.56 -3.69
N GLY A 285 -4.40 6.58 -3.02
CA GLY A 285 -2.95 6.36 -3.02
C GLY A 285 -2.28 6.39 -4.41
N PRO A 286 -2.73 5.65 -5.43
CA PRO A 286 -2.14 5.70 -6.76
C PRO A 286 -2.17 7.09 -7.39
N VAL A 287 -3.28 7.79 -7.28
CA VAL A 287 -3.41 9.16 -7.82
C VAL A 287 -2.45 10.11 -7.09
N ALA A 288 -2.37 10.00 -5.77
CA ALA A 288 -1.43 10.79 -4.99
C ALA A 288 0.04 10.50 -5.36
N THR A 289 0.39 9.24 -5.62
CA THR A 289 1.77 8.89 -6.04
C THR A 289 2.10 9.45 -7.42
N ILE A 290 1.19 9.35 -8.39
CA ILE A 290 1.37 9.94 -9.73
C ILE A 290 1.55 11.46 -9.61
N PHE A 291 0.71 12.12 -8.82
CA PHE A 291 0.82 13.55 -8.57
C PHE A 291 2.15 13.95 -7.91
N PHE A 292 2.60 13.22 -6.89
CA PHE A 292 3.88 13.46 -6.23
C PHE A 292 5.07 13.12 -7.13
N GLY A 293 4.96 12.09 -7.99
CA GLY A 293 5.96 11.75 -9.00
C GLY A 293 6.17 12.90 -9.99
N TRP A 294 5.09 13.47 -10.48
CA TRP A 294 5.14 14.66 -11.31
C TRP A 294 5.74 15.87 -10.56
N LEU A 295 5.29 16.12 -9.32
CA LEU A 295 5.70 17.31 -8.57
C LEU A 295 7.16 17.28 -8.12
N PHE A 296 7.66 16.13 -7.63
CA PHE A 296 8.97 16.02 -6.99
C PHE A 296 10.03 15.34 -7.86
N LEU A 297 9.63 14.47 -8.80
CA LEU A 297 10.54 13.72 -9.64
C LEU A 297 10.54 14.21 -11.09
N GLY A 298 9.58 15.08 -11.47
CA GLY A 298 9.42 15.49 -12.85
C GLY A 298 8.92 14.36 -13.77
N GLU A 299 8.28 13.32 -13.21
CA GLU A 299 7.69 12.24 -14.00
C GLU A 299 6.52 12.78 -14.83
N ASP A 300 6.47 12.45 -16.12
CA ASP A 300 5.39 12.91 -17.01
C ASP A 300 4.07 12.21 -16.68
N ILE A 301 3.00 13.00 -16.53
CA ILE A 301 1.65 12.46 -16.42
C ILE A 301 1.09 12.26 -17.81
N SER A 302 0.91 11.01 -18.23
CA SER A 302 0.34 10.69 -19.55
C SER A 302 -1.11 10.26 -19.48
N VAL A 303 -1.83 10.46 -20.60
CA VAL A 303 -3.21 9.98 -20.74
C VAL A 303 -3.33 8.46 -20.58
N PRO A 304 -2.47 7.61 -21.17
CA PRO A 304 -2.51 6.17 -20.92
C PRO A 304 -2.33 5.79 -19.46
N GLN A 305 -1.43 6.47 -18.73
CA GLN A 305 -1.20 6.24 -17.30
C GLN A 305 -2.44 6.61 -16.46
N MET A 306 -3.10 7.73 -16.77
CA MET A 306 -4.33 8.15 -16.08
C MET A 306 -5.50 7.20 -16.35
N ILE A 307 -5.67 6.74 -17.58
CA ILE A 307 -6.68 5.73 -17.94
C ILE A 307 -6.36 4.41 -17.23
N GLY A 308 -5.09 4.01 -17.20
CA GLY A 308 -4.61 2.84 -16.49
C GLY A 308 -4.92 2.92 -14.98
N ALA A 309 -4.64 4.05 -14.36
CA ALA A 309 -4.96 4.31 -12.96
C ALA A 309 -6.47 4.22 -12.69
N ALA A 310 -7.31 4.80 -13.56
CA ALA A 310 -8.77 4.72 -13.44
C ALA A 310 -9.27 3.27 -13.53
N PHE A 311 -8.69 2.46 -14.41
CA PHE A 311 -9.05 1.04 -14.55
C PHE A 311 -8.63 0.22 -13.34
N VAL A 312 -7.40 0.40 -12.83
CA VAL A 312 -6.92 -0.27 -11.61
C VAL A 312 -7.81 0.09 -10.42
N LEU A 313 -8.09 1.38 -10.21
CA LEU A 313 -8.94 1.85 -9.12
C LEU A 313 -10.36 1.28 -9.21
N THR A 314 -10.95 1.28 -10.39
CA THR A 314 -12.29 0.70 -10.61
C THR A 314 -12.28 -0.80 -10.28
N GLY A 315 -11.28 -1.55 -10.73
CA GLY A 315 -11.11 -2.96 -10.41
C GLY A 315 -11.01 -3.21 -8.89
N VAL A 316 -10.19 -2.43 -8.20
CA VAL A 316 -10.03 -2.53 -6.74
C VAL A 316 -11.32 -2.20 -6.00
N ILE A 317 -12.04 -1.16 -6.40
CA ILE A 317 -13.33 -0.78 -5.80
C ILE A 317 -14.39 -1.88 -6.00
N LEU A 318 -14.43 -2.51 -7.17
CA LEU A 318 -15.33 -3.64 -7.44
C LEU A 318 -15.06 -4.83 -6.50
N VAL A 319 -13.79 -5.16 -6.26
CA VAL A 319 -13.42 -6.23 -5.30
C VAL A 319 -13.76 -5.83 -3.87
N ALA A 320 -13.48 -4.60 -3.48
CA ALA A 320 -13.70 -4.10 -2.12
C ALA A 320 -15.19 -4.09 -1.74
N ARG A 321 -16.06 -3.63 -2.64
CA ARG A 321 -17.53 -3.61 -2.43
C ARG A 321 -18.12 -4.99 -2.19
N ARG A 322 -17.57 -6.03 -2.80
CA ARG A 322 -18.06 -7.40 -2.64
C ARG A 322 -17.74 -8.00 -1.26
N ARG A 323 -16.62 -7.58 -0.64
CA ARG A 323 -16.20 -8.10 0.67
C ARG A 323 -16.99 -7.54 1.84
N GLN A 324 -17.62 -6.37 1.70
CA GLN A 324 -18.38 -5.72 2.77
C GLN A 324 -19.60 -6.52 3.26
N PRO A 325 -20.45 -7.12 2.40
CA PRO A 325 -21.59 -7.92 2.86
C PRO A 325 -21.20 -9.19 3.62
N GLU A 326 -20.05 -9.83 3.26
CA GLU A 326 -19.58 -11.05 3.93
C GLU A 326 -19.00 -10.75 5.31
N ALA A 327 -18.24 -9.67 5.46
CA ALA A 327 -17.70 -9.23 6.76
C ALA A 327 -18.81 -8.79 7.72
N GLN A 328 -19.86 -8.13 7.22
CA GLN A 328 -21.02 -7.73 8.03
C GLN A 328 -21.89 -8.91 8.46
N LYS A 329 -22.03 -9.95 7.61
CA LYS A 329 -22.73 -11.18 7.97
C LYS A 329 -21.96 -11.97 9.04
N ALA A 330 -20.63 -12.00 8.99
CA ALA A 330 -19.79 -12.69 9.97
C ALA A 330 -19.77 -12.00 11.35
N GLN A 331 -20.07 -10.71 11.41
CA GLN A 331 -20.11 -9.93 12.66
C GLN A 331 -21.50 -9.82 13.28
N ARG A 332 -22.56 -10.31 12.63
CA ARG A 332 -23.91 -10.36 13.24
C ARG A 332 -23.91 -11.37 14.38
N PRO A 333 -24.26 -10.97 15.62
CA PRO A 333 -24.48 -11.93 16.70
C PRO A 333 -25.57 -12.93 16.27
N PRO A 334 -25.49 -14.20 16.68
CA PRO A 334 -26.56 -15.16 16.41
C PRO A 334 -27.88 -14.57 16.89
N ALA A 335 -28.91 -14.65 16.03
CA ALA A 335 -30.21 -14.06 16.29
C ALA A 335 -30.73 -14.53 17.64
N ALA A 336 -31.23 -13.59 18.44
CA ALA A 336 -31.69 -13.83 19.82
C ALA A 336 -32.69 -15.01 19.94
N GLY A 337 -33.36 -15.39 18.86
CA GLY A 337 -34.26 -16.56 18.82
C GLY A 337 -33.55 -17.91 18.94
N ALA A 338 -32.28 -18.04 18.59
CA ALA A 338 -31.54 -19.31 18.76
C ALA A 338 -31.13 -19.58 20.21
N ARG A 339 -31.01 -18.53 21.04
CA ARG A 339 -30.75 -18.68 22.48
C ARG A 339 -32.00 -19.06 23.28
N ALA A 340 -33.18 -18.61 22.84
CA ALA A 340 -34.46 -18.98 23.49
C ALA A 340 -34.81 -20.47 23.24
N ALA A 341 -34.49 -21.02 22.06
CA ALA A 341 -34.74 -22.42 21.74
C ALA A 341 -33.78 -23.39 22.47
N ALA A 342 -32.56 -22.97 22.82
CA ALA A 342 -31.62 -23.79 23.59
C ALA A 342 -31.95 -23.80 25.13
N SER A 343 -32.54 -22.72 25.63
CA SER A 343 -32.95 -22.58 27.04
C SER A 343 -34.29 -23.27 27.38
N SER A 344 -35.07 -23.66 26.38
CA SER A 344 -36.33 -24.40 26.56
C SER A 344 -36.18 -25.92 26.37
N ALA A 345 -34.96 -26.42 26.12
CA ALA A 345 -34.65 -27.85 25.95
C ALA A 345 -33.84 -28.43 27.11
N GLU A 346 -33.55 -27.65 28.18
CA GLU A 346 -33.09 -28.09 29.50
C GLU A 346 -34.26 -27.97 30.50
#